data_8db51dae00c5c8f9d3e2eaf3204ec35a
#
_entry.id   8db51dae00c5c8f9d3e2eaf3204ec35a
#
_cell.length_a   1.000
_cell.length_b   1.000
_cell.length_c   1.000
_cell.angle_alpha   90.00
_cell.angle_beta   90.00
_cell.angle_gamma   90.00
#
_symmetry.space_group_name_H-M   'P 1'
#
loop_
_entity.id
_entity.type
_entity.pdbx_description
1 polymer ?
#
loop_
_entity_poly.entity_id
_entity_poly.type
_entity_poly.pdbx_seq_one_letter_code
_entity_poly.pdbx_strand_id
1 'polypeptide(L)'
;MSGFLPTPEQMKIFDLISGSWKMRDTETGNIAVNAVAGSGKTTTAVRSIPYAAKRYNRIGFTAFSKEIATTLQGKVEGQCQAGTMHSFGRSLVVERFGQMPLENWKYLEVAKKEFPSWFTTGARGFKRIKPEFAAFLALTKIVREQNIAIDAVFADLTIEIANIAGAMGISLPSKSYLPELIGGVLRCLEIGADNPKSMDFGDMIWLPVHHKLGVNKFDLLFGDEAQDFCPVQQAFFMQLSEKKVIIGDPYQSIMGFAGADTNSFKNLTKWLGARQLPLSVCFRCPTSHLDLARHLVPHIEARSGATEGQIGQVVVEQIIRQAEAKDMILCRSNAPLVSVAYRLLKSGKPALVRGKNIGEGIVGLVEKLEPNDMADLNLRVQKWKEREIAKLVDRDANEESFTALNDQVECIIEMASNYDTVGEFVHGAKSLFGDDKDTRPDQTILSSVHRAKGLETENVTILQPSKLGAWGETEESFQQEKNLMYVALTRAKASLNFCGSLGEGYEEGGLHGWVSTIANRKVAPSRKKRGF
;
A
#
# COMPACT_ATOMS: atom_id res chain seq x y z
N MET A 1 4.71 33.22 9.33
CA MET A 1 3.76 32.27 8.71
C MET A 1 2.87 33.03 7.73
N SER A 2 3.46 33.49 6.64
CA SER A 2 2.79 34.33 5.63
C SER A 2 2.14 33.44 4.56
N GLY A 3 0.86 33.65 4.27
CA GLY A 3 0.22 33.30 3.02
C GLY A 3 -0.76 32.12 2.98
N PHE A 4 -1.02 31.39 4.07
CA PHE A 4 -2.05 30.35 4.03
C PHE A 4 -3.44 30.97 4.23
N LEU A 5 -4.25 30.95 3.19
CA LEU A 5 -5.68 31.29 3.24
C LEU A 5 -6.48 29.99 3.22
N PRO A 6 -7.19 29.64 4.30
CA PRO A 6 -7.99 28.43 4.33
C PRO A 6 -9.20 28.53 3.38
N THR A 7 -9.56 27.44 2.75
CA THR A 7 -10.82 27.35 2.01
C THR A 7 -12.02 27.35 2.97
N PRO A 8 -13.23 27.64 2.46
CA PRO A 8 -14.45 27.52 3.26
C PRO A 8 -14.63 26.14 3.89
N GLU A 9 -14.24 25.06 3.18
CA GLU A 9 -14.29 23.69 3.71
C GLU A 9 -13.29 23.49 4.86
N GLN A 10 -12.07 23.98 4.72
CA GLN A 10 -11.07 23.93 5.79
C GLN A 10 -11.52 24.73 7.03
N MET A 11 -12.09 25.90 6.83
CA MET A 11 -12.64 26.69 7.94
C MET A 11 -13.73 25.95 8.71
N LYS A 12 -14.66 25.28 8.00
CA LYS A 12 -15.70 24.45 8.65
C LYS A 12 -15.09 23.34 9.52
N ILE A 13 -13.99 22.71 9.06
CA ILE A 13 -13.27 21.70 9.84
C ILE A 13 -12.67 22.33 11.10
N PHE A 14 -11.98 23.47 10.99
CA PHE A 14 -11.38 24.19 12.12
C PHE A 14 -12.43 24.63 13.15
N ASP A 15 -13.56 25.15 12.70
CA ASP A 15 -14.65 25.61 13.56
C ASP A 15 -15.31 24.44 14.33
N LEU A 16 -15.48 23.29 13.68
CA LEU A 16 -15.98 22.09 14.35
C LEU A 16 -15.03 21.57 15.41
N ILE A 17 -13.75 21.50 15.11
CA ILE A 17 -12.71 21.00 16.03
C ILE A 17 -12.58 21.94 17.22
N SER A 18 -12.64 23.25 17.02
CA SER A 18 -12.57 24.25 18.11
C SER A 18 -13.84 24.32 18.99
N GLY A 19 -14.95 23.70 18.49
CA GLY A 19 -16.26 23.80 19.13
C GLY A 19 -16.98 25.14 18.88
N SER A 20 -16.48 26.00 18.00
CA SER A 20 -17.11 27.25 17.59
C SER A 20 -18.41 27.00 16.79
N TRP A 21 -18.50 25.83 16.14
CA TRP A 21 -19.72 25.38 15.49
C TRP A 21 -20.44 24.37 16.40
N LYS A 22 -21.67 24.68 16.81
CA LYS A 22 -22.47 23.77 17.62
C LYS A 22 -22.81 22.48 16.85
N MET A 23 -22.43 21.36 17.42
CA MET A 23 -22.87 20.04 16.96
C MET A 23 -24.34 19.82 17.41
N ARG A 24 -25.06 19.03 16.63
CA ARG A 24 -26.40 18.58 17.04
C ARG A 24 -26.27 17.62 18.24
N ASP A 25 -27.23 17.57 19.12
CA ASP A 25 -27.21 16.72 20.33
C ASP A 25 -27.03 15.21 20.04
N THR A 26 -27.33 14.80 18.80
CA THR A 26 -27.20 13.41 18.32
C THR A 26 -25.80 13.08 17.75
N GLU A 27 -24.88 14.05 17.63
CA GLU A 27 -23.58 13.87 17.02
C GLU A 27 -22.53 13.43 18.06
N THR A 28 -21.72 12.41 17.71
CA THR A 28 -20.69 11.82 18.60
C THR A 28 -19.52 12.75 18.88
N GLY A 29 -19.36 13.83 18.14
CA GLY A 29 -18.21 14.71 18.19
C GLY A 29 -17.01 14.23 17.37
N ASN A 30 -17.15 13.11 16.66
CA ASN A 30 -16.15 12.61 15.73
C ASN A 30 -16.32 13.22 14.34
N ILE A 31 -15.21 13.38 13.62
CA ILE A 31 -15.18 14.01 12.29
C ILE A 31 -14.50 13.08 11.30
N ALA A 32 -15.10 12.92 10.12
CA ALA A 32 -14.51 12.21 8.98
C ALA A 32 -14.34 13.20 7.81
N VAL A 33 -13.10 13.48 7.45
CA VAL A 33 -12.76 14.38 6.35
C VAL A 33 -12.51 13.57 5.10
N ASN A 34 -13.49 13.59 4.18
CA ASN A 34 -13.39 12.96 2.87
C ASN A 34 -12.67 13.92 1.92
N ALA A 35 -11.43 13.64 1.63
CA ALA A 35 -10.52 14.52 0.94
C ALA A 35 -10.12 13.96 -0.42
N VAL A 36 -10.11 14.78 -1.46
CA VAL A 36 -9.62 14.37 -2.79
C VAL A 36 -8.09 14.45 -2.88
N ALA A 37 -7.52 13.91 -3.96
CA ALA A 37 -6.09 14.02 -4.26
C ALA A 37 -5.65 15.49 -4.29
N GLY A 38 -4.50 15.79 -3.66
CA GLY A 38 -3.93 17.14 -3.68
C GLY A 38 -4.75 18.20 -2.94
N SER A 39 -5.76 17.84 -2.14
CA SER A 39 -6.60 18.79 -1.39
C SER A 39 -5.94 19.37 -0.12
N GLY A 40 -4.69 18.98 0.16
CA GLY A 40 -3.99 19.44 1.37
C GLY A 40 -4.45 18.75 2.65
N LYS A 41 -4.78 17.44 2.60
CA LYS A 41 -5.17 16.61 3.75
C LYS A 41 -4.30 16.86 4.98
N THR A 42 -3.02 16.53 4.88
CA THR A 42 -2.05 16.68 5.97
C THR A 42 -1.90 18.14 6.42
N THR A 43 -1.91 19.09 5.48
CA THR A 43 -1.88 20.53 5.82
C THR A 43 -3.09 20.93 6.64
N THR A 44 -4.29 20.51 6.24
CA THR A 44 -5.54 20.78 6.98
C THR A 44 -5.50 20.17 8.37
N ALA A 45 -5.06 18.90 8.48
CA ALA A 45 -4.91 18.23 9.77
C ALA A 45 -3.96 18.99 10.71
N VAL A 46 -2.77 19.35 10.23
CA VAL A 46 -1.76 20.09 11.00
C VAL A 46 -2.28 21.46 11.44
N ARG A 47 -2.92 22.19 10.51
CA ARG A 47 -3.51 23.50 10.82
C ARG A 47 -4.70 23.43 11.77
N SER A 48 -5.34 22.27 11.90
CA SER A 48 -6.41 22.04 12.88
C SER A 48 -5.91 21.95 14.33
N ILE A 49 -4.64 21.61 14.57
CA ILE A 49 -4.10 21.36 15.91
C ILE A 49 -4.20 22.57 16.82
N PRO A 50 -3.84 23.82 16.42
CA PRO A 50 -4.03 24.99 17.27
C PRO A 50 -5.49 25.26 17.65
N TYR A 51 -6.44 24.87 16.80
CA TYR A 51 -7.87 24.95 17.09
C TYR A 51 -8.29 23.87 18.09
N ALA A 52 -7.76 22.66 17.95
CA ALA A 52 -7.97 21.55 18.87
C ALA A 52 -7.39 21.86 20.27
N ALA A 53 -6.21 22.47 20.33
CA ALA A 53 -5.52 22.83 21.60
C ALA A 53 -6.30 23.83 22.48
N LYS A 54 -7.30 24.52 21.93
CA LYS A 54 -8.20 25.36 22.71
C LYS A 54 -9.19 24.55 23.57
N ARG A 55 -9.37 23.25 23.25
CA ARG A 55 -10.40 22.41 23.86
C ARG A 55 -9.86 21.11 24.45
N TYR A 56 -8.78 20.58 23.92
CA TYR A 56 -8.21 19.28 24.28
C TYR A 56 -6.78 19.46 24.78
N ASN A 57 -6.41 18.75 25.85
CA ASN A 57 -5.08 18.84 26.44
C ASN A 57 -4.12 17.77 25.86
N ARG A 58 -4.61 16.56 25.65
CA ARG A 58 -3.83 15.43 25.14
C ARG A 58 -4.25 15.14 23.70
N ILE A 59 -3.56 15.77 22.76
CA ILE A 59 -3.83 15.60 21.34
C ILE A 59 -2.80 14.64 20.75
N GLY A 60 -3.28 13.59 20.04
CA GLY A 60 -2.46 12.67 19.28
C GLY A 60 -2.64 12.86 17.78
N PHE A 61 -1.59 12.57 17.01
CA PHE A 61 -1.61 12.57 15.55
C PHE A 61 -0.91 11.34 15.01
N THR A 62 -1.66 10.45 14.31
CA THR A 62 -1.09 9.31 13.63
C THR A 62 -0.77 9.68 12.19
N ALA A 63 0.54 9.69 11.86
CA ALA A 63 1.04 9.92 10.51
C ALA A 63 1.33 8.59 9.80
N PHE A 64 1.18 8.58 8.48
CA PHE A 64 1.45 7.40 7.65
C PHE A 64 2.95 7.01 7.66
N SER A 65 3.85 8.01 7.57
CA SER A 65 5.30 7.77 7.55
C SER A 65 6.03 8.43 8.71
N LYS A 66 7.22 7.90 9.02
CA LYS A 66 8.11 8.48 10.03
C LYS A 66 8.57 9.88 9.66
N GLU A 67 8.78 10.16 8.38
CA GLU A 67 9.21 11.49 7.89
C GLU A 67 8.13 12.53 8.11
N ILE A 68 6.88 12.20 7.78
CA ILE A 68 5.72 13.05 8.07
C ILE A 68 5.60 13.25 9.57
N ALA A 69 5.68 12.19 10.38
CA ALA A 69 5.60 12.28 11.83
C ALA A 69 6.67 13.24 12.42
N THR A 70 7.93 13.12 11.97
CA THR A 70 9.04 13.97 12.42
C THR A 70 8.83 15.42 12.02
N THR A 71 8.43 15.67 10.76
CA THR A 71 8.13 17.02 10.26
C THR A 71 6.97 17.66 11.04
N LEU A 72 5.94 16.86 11.35
CA LEU A 72 4.78 17.32 12.13
C LEU A 72 5.18 17.64 13.56
N GLN A 73 5.95 16.77 14.22
CA GLN A 73 6.40 16.99 15.59
C GLN A 73 7.11 18.35 15.73
N GLY A 74 7.96 18.73 14.77
CA GLY A 74 8.61 20.04 14.75
C GLY A 74 7.66 21.23 14.52
N LYS A 75 6.52 21.02 13.84
CA LYS A 75 5.52 22.07 13.55
C LYS A 75 4.49 22.26 14.67
N VAL A 76 4.27 21.24 15.49
CA VAL A 76 3.21 21.21 16.52
C VAL A 76 3.76 21.01 17.93
N GLU A 77 5.04 21.32 18.11
CA GLU A 77 5.76 21.14 19.38
C GLU A 77 4.98 21.71 20.57
N GLY A 78 4.81 20.91 21.61
CA GLY A 78 4.06 21.26 22.80
C GLY A 78 2.54 21.25 22.69
N GLN A 79 1.96 21.12 21.48
CA GLN A 79 0.51 21.13 21.30
C GLN A 79 -0.06 19.73 20.96
N CYS A 80 0.75 18.84 20.42
CA CYS A 80 0.32 17.54 19.96
C CYS A 80 1.48 16.54 20.00
N GLN A 81 1.19 15.29 20.33
CA GLN A 81 2.11 14.18 20.16
C GLN A 81 1.91 13.57 18.78
N ALA A 82 2.86 13.79 17.86
CA ALA A 82 2.83 13.20 16.54
C ALA A 82 3.71 11.94 16.46
N GLY A 83 3.22 10.90 15.77
CA GLY A 83 3.95 9.64 15.59
C GLY A 83 3.29 8.75 14.55
N THR A 84 3.96 7.66 14.17
CA THR A 84 3.31 6.58 13.44
C THR A 84 2.54 5.68 14.41
N MET A 85 1.54 4.93 13.94
CA MET A 85 0.85 3.94 14.79
C MET A 85 1.83 2.96 15.43
N HIS A 86 2.83 2.49 14.67
CA HIS A 86 3.88 1.62 15.18
C HIS A 86 4.70 2.26 16.30
N SER A 87 5.00 3.55 16.22
CA SER A 87 5.73 4.26 17.28
C SER A 87 4.91 4.40 18.55
N PHE A 88 3.62 4.69 18.45
CA PHE A 88 2.72 4.73 19.59
C PHE A 88 2.56 3.35 20.23
N GLY A 89 2.32 2.33 19.41
CA GLY A 89 2.16 0.97 19.91
C GLY A 89 3.43 0.45 20.57
N ARG A 90 4.60 0.67 19.95
CA ARG A 90 5.89 0.31 20.56
C ARG A 90 6.08 0.95 21.92
N SER A 91 5.75 2.25 22.07
CA SER A 91 5.89 2.93 23.37
C SER A 91 5.01 2.30 24.44
N LEU A 92 3.77 1.91 24.10
CA LEU A 92 2.85 1.24 25.03
C LEU A 92 3.32 -0.17 25.41
N VAL A 93 3.87 -0.94 24.46
CA VAL A 93 4.43 -2.25 24.74
C VAL A 93 5.63 -2.13 25.68
N VAL A 94 6.53 -1.17 25.42
CA VAL A 94 7.70 -0.91 26.28
C VAL A 94 7.28 -0.41 27.66
N GLU A 95 6.27 0.44 27.75
CA GLU A 95 5.70 0.90 29.02
C GLU A 95 5.16 -0.25 29.86
N ARG A 96 4.49 -1.23 29.24
CA ARG A 96 3.85 -2.36 29.91
C ARG A 96 4.81 -3.50 30.27
N PHE A 97 5.72 -3.87 29.35
CA PHE A 97 6.55 -5.06 29.44
C PHE A 97 8.06 -4.79 29.58
N GLY A 98 8.47 -3.52 29.56
CA GLY A 98 9.86 -3.13 29.57
C GLY A 98 10.52 -3.09 28.20
N GLN A 99 11.78 -2.68 28.16
CA GLN A 99 12.58 -2.65 26.93
C GLN A 99 12.82 -4.06 26.41
N MET A 100 12.61 -4.25 25.12
CA MET A 100 12.83 -5.53 24.46
C MET A 100 13.39 -5.36 23.05
N PRO A 101 14.15 -6.35 22.53
CA PRO A 101 14.72 -6.29 21.17
C PRO A 101 13.61 -6.39 20.11
N LEU A 102 13.89 -5.79 18.95
CA LEU A 102 13.09 -5.97 17.73
C LEU A 102 13.64 -7.16 16.96
N GLU A 103 12.85 -8.24 16.84
CA GLU A 103 13.24 -9.49 16.21
C GLU A 103 12.22 -9.90 15.14
N ASN A 104 12.54 -9.68 13.87
CA ASN A 104 11.64 -10.01 12.76
C ASN A 104 11.29 -11.51 12.65
N TRP A 105 12.10 -12.37 13.25
CA TRP A 105 11.93 -13.82 13.24
C TRP A 105 11.37 -14.39 14.56
N LYS A 106 10.86 -13.53 15.45
CA LYS A 106 10.30 -13.91 16.77
C LYS A 106 9.43 -15.17 16.70
N TYR A 107 8.40 -15.15 15.86
CA TYR A 107 7.44 -16.27 15.78
C TYR A 107 8.04 -17.53 15.16
N LEU A 108 9.03 -17.39 14.27
CA LEU A 108 9.76 -18.54 13.76
C LEU A 108 10.60 -19.20 14.87
N GLU A 109 11.22 -18.42 15.75
CA GLU A 109 11.97 -18.94 16.88
C GLU A 109 11.04 -19.60 17.93
N VAL A 110 9.84 -19.05 18.16
CA VAL A 110 8.81 -19.71 18.97
C VAL A 110 8.42 -21.04 18.32
N ALA A 111 8.11 -21.08 17.02
CA ALA A 111 7.73 -22.31 16.33
C ALA A 111 8.85 -23.37 16.33
N LYS A 112 10.12 -22.99 16.24
CA LYS A 112 11.25 -23.95 16.34
C LYS A 112 11.32 -24.65 17.69
N LYS A 113 10.88 -23.99 18.76
CA LYS A 113 10.85 -24.55 20.12
C LYS A 113 9.61 -25.41 20.37
N GLU A 114 8.45 -24.92 19.99
CA GLU A 114 7.16 -25.58 20.24
C GLU A 114 6.89 -26.72 19.26
N PHE A 115 7.30 -26.58 18.01
CA PHE A 115 7.04 -27.53 16.91
C PHE A 115 8.32 -27.95 16.19
N PRO A 116 9.30 -28.58 16.88
CA PRO A 116 10.57 -28.98 16.26
C PRO A 116 10.38 -29.96 15.09
N SER A 117 9.30 -30.73 15.09
CA SER A 117 8.91 -31.64 14.00
C SER A 117 8.61 -30.93 12.67
N TRP A 118 8.27 -29.64 12.71
CA TRP A 118 8.03 -28.84 11.50
C TRP A 118 9.30 -28.45 10.74
N PHE A 119 10.46 -28.74 11.31
CA PHE A 119 11.73 -28.34 10.75
C PHE A 119 12.59 -29.55 10.37
N THR A 120 13.36 -29.38 9.28
CA THR A 120 14.40 -30.30 8.87
C THR A 120 15.77 -29.64 9.05
N THR A 121 16.77 -30.42 9.42
CA THR A 121 18.15 -29.93 9.48
C THR A 121 18.78 -30.07 8.09
N GLY A 122 19.06 -28.95 7.44
CA GLY A 122 19.74 -28.92 6.15
C GLY A 122 21.26 -29.08 6.26
N ALA A 123 21.93 -29.16 5.10
CA ALA A 123 23.38 -29.08 5.02
C ALA A 123 23.89 -27.82 5.76
N ARG A 124 24.90 -27.93 6.59
CA ARG A 124 25.46 -26.86 7.47
C ARG A 124 24.66 -26.60 8.76
N GLY A 125 23.74 -27.49 9.18
CA GLY A 125 23.05 -27.39 10.47
C GLY A 125 21.90 -26.37 10.56
N PHE A 126 21.56 -25.65 9.47
CA PHE A 126 20.43 -24.74 9.46
C PHE A 126 19.09 -25.48 9.45
N LYS A 127 18.20 -25.11 10.38
CA LYS A 127 16.83 -25.62 10.39
C LYS A 127 16.00 -24.91 9.32
N ARG A 128 15.35 -25.70 8.44
CA ARG A 128 14.41 -25.20 7.42
C ARG A 128 13.01 -25.69 7.75
N ILE A 129 12.02 -24.81 7.62
CA ILE A 129 10.63 -25.19 7.76
C ILE A 129 10.23 -26.14 6.62
N LYS A 130 9.47 -27.17 6.94
CA LYS A 130 8.95 -28.13 5.94
C LYS A 130 7.94 -27.46 5.02
N PRO A 131 7.81 -27.91 3.77
CA PRO A 131 6.87 -27.32 2.81
C PRO A 131 5.42 -27.24 3.31
N GLU A 132 4.98 -28.24 4.10
CA GLU A 132 3.64 -28.34 4.67
C GLU A 132 3.33 -27.18 5.64
N PHE A 133 4.35 -26.57 6.22
CA PHE A 133 4.24 -25.46 7.16
C PHE A 133 4.81 -24.14 6.62
N ALA A 134 5.11 -24.08 5.31
CA ALA A 134 5.72 -22.91 4.70
C ALA A 134 4.89 -21.62 4.83
N ALA A 135 3.56 -21.73 4.92
CA ALA A 135 2.65 -20.60 5.10
C ALA A 135 2.64 -20.03 6.54
N PHE A 136 3.35 -20.63 7.50
CA PHE A 136 3.30 -20.26 8.91
C PHE A 136 3.48 -18.75 9.17
N LEU A 137 4.56 -18.14 8.64
CA LEU A 137 4.83 -16.72 8.85
C LEU A 137 3.80 -15.81 8.18
N ALA A 138 3.29 -16.20 7.02
CA ALA A 138 2.23 -15.45 6.34
C ALA A 138 0.93 -15.49 7.15
N LEU A 139 0.57 -16.65 7.70
CA LEU A 139 -0.62 -16.81 8.53
C LEU A 139 -0.49 -16.07 9.88
N THR A 140 0.67 -16.09 10.54
CA THR A 140 0.89 -15.29 11.75
C THR A 140 0.74 -13.79 11.49
N LYS A 141 1.14 -13.33 10.30
CA LYS A 141 0.92 -11.95 9.87
C LYS A 141 -0.57 -11.66 9.66
N ILE A 142 -1.27 -12.51 8.89
CA ILE A 142 -2.70 -12.34 8.59
C ILE A 142 -3.53 -12.27 9.86
N VAL A 143 -3.38 -13.22 10.78
CA VAL A 143 -4.16 -13.28 12.02
C VAL A 143 -4.04 -11.97 12.80
N ARG A 144 -2.84 -11.41 12.87
CA ARG A 144 -2.61 -10.12 13.55
C ARG A 144 -3.15 -8.92 12.77
N GLU A 145 -2.86 -8.82 11.47
CA GLU A 145 -3.28 -7.68 10.64
C GLU A 145 -4.79 -7.60 10.48
N GLN A 146 -5.45 -8.76 10.38
CA GLN A 146 -6.90 -8.85 10.31
C GLN A 146 -7.58 -8.78 11.67
N ASN A 147 -6.79 -8.65 12.74
CA ASN A 147 -7.27 -8.57 14.13
C ASN A 147 -8.20 -9.73 14.50
N ILE A 148 -7.84 -10.94 14.05
CA ILE A 148 -8.61 -12.15 14.35
C ILE A 148 -8.45 -12.49 15.84
N ALA A 149 -9.56 -12.72 16.53
CA ALA A 149 -9.58 -13.09 17.94
C ALA A 149 -9.03 -14.51 18.10
N ILE A 150 -7.83 -14.65 18.67
CA ILE A 150 -7.14 -15.95 18.80
C ILE A 150 -7.76 -16.90 19.83
N ASP A 151 -8.68 -16.41 20.65
CA ASP A 151 -9.42 -17.10 21.70
C ASP A 151 -10.82 -17.59 21.25
N ALA A 152 -11.18 -17.41 19.98
CA ALA A 152 -12.45 -17.85 19.42
C ALA A 152 -12.47 -19.38 19.15
N VAL A 153 -13.62 -19.91 18.72
CA VAL A 153 -13.79 -21.33 18.43
C VAL A 153 -12.86 -21.78 17.30
N PHE A 154 -12.02 -22.78 17.55
CA PHE A 154 -10.97 -23.22 16.62
C PHE A 154 -11.48 -23.62 15.22
N ALA A 155 -12.63 -24.27 15.13
CA ALA A 155 -13.20 -24.66 13.83
C ALA A 155 -13.57 -23.44 12.98
N ASP A 156 -14.16 -22.41 13.60
CA ASP A 156 -14.56 -21.17 12.92
C ASP A 156 -13.32 -20.38 12.50
N LEU A 157 -12.31 -20.30 13.37
CA LEU A 157 -11.01 -19.68 13.08
C LEU A 157 -10.31 -20.35 11.90
N THR A 158 -10.36 -21.68 11.82
CA THR A 158 -9.73 -22.42 10.72
C THR A 158 -10.35 -22.05 9.38
N ILE A 159 -11.68 -21.93 9.32
CA ILE A 159 -12.41 -21.54 8.11
C ILE A 159 -12.11 -20.07 7.77
N GLU A 160 -12.19 -19.18 8.74
CA GLU A 160 -11.96 -17.74 8.56
C GLU A 160 -10.55 -17.46 8.04
N ILE A 161 -9.53 -18.00 8.73
CA ILE A 161 -8.11 -17.80 8.35
C ILE A 161 -7.84 -18.39 6.97
N ALA A 162 -8.39 -19.58 6.65
CA ALA A 162 -8.21 -20.19 5.34
C ALA A 162 -8.86 -19.35 4.22
N ASN A 163 -10.04 -18.81 4.43
CA ASN A 163 -10.73 -17.95 3.47
C ASN A 163 -9.95 -16.66 3.20
N ILE A 164 -9.48 -16.00 4.26
CA ILE A 164 -8.68 -14.77 4.14
C ILE A 164 -7.35 -15.07 3.44
N ALA A 165 -6.65 -16.15 3.83
CA ALA A 165 -5.40 -16.56 3.20
C ALA A 165 -5.59 -16.85 1.70
N GLY A 166 -6.68 -17.53 1.33
CA GLY A 166 -7.05 -17.79 -0.07
C GLY A 166 -7.30 -16.48 -0.84
N ALA A 167 -8.06 -15.56 -0.27
CA ALA A 167 -8.32 -14.25 -0.87
C ALA A 167 -7.03 -13.42 -1.06
N MET A 168 -6.03 -13.60 -0.19
CA MET A 168 -4.72 -12.95 -0.28
C MET A 168 -3.69 -13.73 -1.11
N GLY A 169 -4.10 -14.80 -1.81
CA GLY A 169 -3.22 -15.61 -2.67
C GLY A 169 -2.17 -16.40 -1.90
N ILE A 170 -2.36 -16.64 -0.59
CA ILE A 170 -1.43 -17.42 0.20
C ILE A 170 -1.68 -18.90 0.01
N SER A 171 -0.60 -19.59 -0.34
CA SER A 171 -0.60 -21.02 -0.52
C SER A 171 -0.76 -21.76 0.81
N LEU A 172 -1.89 -22.40 0.99
CA LEU A 172 -2.15 -23.27 2.13
C LEU A 172 -1.72 -24.72 1.85
N PRO A 173 -1.37 -25.51 2.88
CA PRO A 173 -1.09 -26.94 2.73
C PRO A 173 -2.37 -27.71 2.42
N SER A 174 -2.21 -29.02 2.16
CA SER A 174 -3.35 -29.91 2.03
C SER A 174 -4.26 -29.88 3.26
N LYS A 175 -5.54 -30.23 3.07
CA LYS A 175 -6.55 -30.22 4.14
C LYS A 175 -6.15 -31.02 5.39
N SER A 176 -5.26 -32.02 5.26
CA SER A 176 -4.77 -32.82 6.37
C SER A 176 -3.80 -32.07 7.31
N TYR A 177 -3.00 -31.14 6.77
CA TYR A 177 -2.04 -30.35 7.57
C TYR A 177 -2.57 -28.99 7.99
N LEU A 178 -3.66 -28.54 7.38
CA LEU A 178 -4.18 -27.18 7.63
C LEU A 178 -4.59 -26.94 9.10
N PRO A 179 -5.32 -27.85 9.77
CA PRO A 179 -5.66 -27.67 11.20
C PRO A 179 -4.42 -27.62 12.11
N GLU A 180 -3.43 -28.48 11.86
CA GLU A 180 -2.17 -28.47 12.61
C GLU A 180 -1.42 -27.16 12.43
N LEU A 181 -1.32 -26.67 11.20
CA LEU A 181 -0.66 -25.41 10.89
C LEU A 181 -1.37 -24.23 11.57
N ILE A 182 -2.70 -24.13 11.46
CA ILE A 182 -3.46 -23.03 12.09
C ILE A 182 -3.39 -23.12 13.62
N GLY A 183 -3.55 -24.31 14.19
CA GLY A 183 -3.38 -24.50 15.63
C GLY A 183 -2.00 -24.07 16.13
N GLY A 184 -0.96 -24.38 15.38
CA GLY A 184 0.39 -23.93 15.70
C GLY A 184 0.59 -22.43 15.54
N VAL A 185 -0.04 -21.78 14.55
CA VAL A 185 -0.04 -20.32 14.41
C VAL A 185 -0.65 -19.67 15.64
N LEU A 186 -1.85 -20.09 16.03
CA LEU A 186 -2.56 -19.54 17.20
C LEU A 186 -1.74 -19.74 18.48
N ARG A 187 -1.20 -20.95 18.69
CA ARG A 187 -0.37 -21.27 19.85
C ARG A 187 0.91 -20.40 19.92
N CYS A 188 1.58 -20.20 18.79
CA CYS A 188 2.75 -19.31 18.76
C CYS A 188 2.39 -17.85 19.05
N LEU A 189 1.23 -17.39 18.61
CA LEU A 189 0.72 -16.05 18.92
C LEU A 189 0.40 -15.89 20.40
N GLU A 190 -0.26 -16.86 21.03
CA GLU A 190 -0.49 -16.88 22.50
C GLU A 190 0.83 -16.76 23.26
N ILE A 191 1.79 -17.67 23.00
CA ILE A 191 3.10 -17.65 23.65
C ILE A 191 3.82 -16.32 23.45
N GLY A 192 3.75 -15.77 22.23
CA GLY A 192 4.36 -14.50 21.90
C GLY A 192 3.70 -13.29 22.56
N ALA A 193 2.42 -13.40 22.96
CA ALA A 193 1.65 -12.36 23.61
C ALA A 193 1.76 -12.39 25.13
N ASP A 194 1.69 -13.57 25.76
CA ASP A 194 1.57 -13.71 27.23
C ASP A 194 2.72 -13.08 28.01
N ASN A 195 3.94 -13.27 27.57
CA ASN A 195 5.14 -12.70 28.19
C ASN A 195 6.20 -12.39 27.11
N PRO A 196 6.03 -11.31 26.36
CA PRO A 196 6.89 -11.02 25.23
C PRO A 196 8.29 -10.63 25.69
N LYS A 197 9.29 -11.44 25.32
CA LYS A 197 10.73 -11.16 25.53
C LYS A 197 11.36 -10.38 24.38
N SER A 198 10.70 -10.38 23.24
CA SER A 198 11.03 -9.62 22.03
C SER A 198 9.74 -9.23 21.31
N MET A 199 9.81 -8.28 20.38
CA MET A 199 8.70 -7.93 19.51
C MET A 199 9.14 -7.95 18.06
N ASP A 200 8.24 -8.25 17.14
CA ASP A 200 8.40 -7.96 15.72
C ASP A 200 7.64 -6.67 15.34
N PHE A 201 7.68 -6.31 14.06
CA PHE A 201 7.03 -5.10 13.60
C PHE A 201 5.49 -5.15 13.73
N GLY A 202 4.88 -6.32 13.51
CA GLY A 202 3.43 -6.53 13.69
C GLY A 202 2.99 -6.43 15.15
N ASP A 203 3.81 -6.89 16.07
CA ASP A 203 3.56 -6.84 17.51
C ASP A 203 3.42 -5.41 18.03
N MET A 204 4.07 -4.44 17.39
CA MET A 204 3.97 -3.05 17.83
C MET A 204 2.54 -2.51 17.80
N ILE A 205 1.66 -3.08 16.97
CA ILE A 205 0.25 -2.67 16.90
C ILE A 205 -0.65 -3.75 17.52
N TRP A 206 -0.37 -5.02 17.24
CA TRP A 206 -1.22 -6.13 17.68
C TRP A 206 -1.20 -6.33 19.20
N LEU A 207 -0.03 -6.30 19.86
CA LEU A 207 0.05 -6.46 21.31
C LEU A 207 -0.70 -5.36 22.08
N PRO A 208 -0.62 -4.06 21.71
CA PRO A 208 -1.46 -3.04 22.32
C PRO A 208 -2.96 -3.30 22.19
N VAL A 209 -3.42 -3.82 21.06
CA VAL A 209 -4.84 -4.20 20.87
C VAL A 209 -5.19 -5.40 21.72
N HIS A 210 -4.40 -6.47 21.63
CA HIS A 210 -4.61 -7.72 22.38
C HIS A 210 -4.66 -7.49 23.90
N HIS A 211 -3.75 -6.68 24.45
CA HIS A 211 -3.68 -6.35 25.87
C HIS A 211 -4.43 -5.09 26.26
N LYS A 212 -5.19 -4.48 25.37
CA LYS A 212 -5.96 -3.22 25.62
C LYS A 212 -5.11 -2.09 26.22
N LEU A 213 -3.87 -1.92 25.72
CA LEU A 213 -2.95 -0.88 26.21
C LEU A 213 -3.28 0.50 25.62
N GLY A 214 -3.14 1.54 26.42
CA GLY A 214 -3.31 2.93 25.99
C GLY A 214 -4.76 3.33 25.71
N VAL A 215 -5.74 2.67 26.33
CA VAL A 215 -7.16 3.04 26.19
C VAL A 215 -7.35 4.49 26.64
N ASN A 216 -7.95 5.31 25.75
CA ASN A 216 -8.20 6.72 25.97
C ASN A 216 -6.93 7.54 26.35
N LYS A 217 -5.77 7.16 25.75
CA LYS A 217 -4.49 7.87 25.93
C LYS A 217 -4.60 9.35 25.54
N PHE A 218 -5.38 9.66 24.52
CA PHE A 218 -5.59 11.01 24.00
C PHE A 218 -7.03 11.49 24.22
N ASP A 219 -7.20 12.80 24.41
CA ASP A 219 -8.52 13.44 24.46
C ASP A 219 -9.07 13.63 23.04
N LEU A 220 -8.18 13.85 22.05
CA LEU A 220 -8.48 13.90 20.63
C LEU A 220 -7.37 13.22 19.85
N LEU A 221 -7.73 12.38 18.88
CA LEU A 221 -6.78 11.69 18.00
C LEU A 221 -7.06 11.99 16.53
N PHE A 222 -6.04 12.48 15.83
CA PHE A 222 -6.05 12.62 14.38
C PHE A 222 -5.50 11.36 13.71
N GLY A 223 -6.20 10.86 12.67
CA GLY A 223 -5.76 9.77 11.80
C GLY A 223 -5.63 10.26 10.36
N ASP A 224 -4.41 10.37 9.86
CA ASP A 224 -4.13 10.69 8.44
C ASP A 224 -4.06 9.42 7.62
N GLU A 225 -4.45 9.49 6.33
CA GLU A 225 -4.53 8.37 5.38
C GLU A 225 -5.37 7.20 5.90
N ALA A 226 -6.50 7.51 6.56
CA ALA A 226 -7.33 6.52 7.24
C ALA A 226 -7.93 5.44 6.30
N GLN A 227 -7.95 5.66 4.99
CA GLN A 227 -8.37 4.68 3.99
C GLN A 227 -7.41 3.49 3.86
N ASP A 228 -6.19 3.59 4.40
CA ASP A 228 -5.17 2.54 4.31
C ASP A 228 -5.01 1.72 5.61
N PHE A 229 -5.83 1.97 6.64
CA PHE A 229 -5.73 1.24 7.89
C PHE A 229 -6.21 -0.21 7.72
N CYS A 230 -5.35 -1.18 8.05
CA CYS A 230 -5.77 -2.57 8.18
C CYS A 230 -6.60 -2.77 9.47
N PRO A 231 -7.36 -3.88 9.61
CA PRO A 231 -8.26 -4.08 10.73
C PRO A 231 -7.63 -3.91 12.13
N VAL A 232 -6.40 -4.40 12.35
CA VAL A 232 -5.72 -4.18 13.64
C VAL A 232 -5.35 -2.71 13.88
N GLN A 233 -5.01 -1.97 12.82
CA GLN A 233 -4.76 -0.52 12.91
C GLN A 233 -6.04 0.25 13.22
N GLN A 234 -7.16 -0.16 12.63
CA GLN A 234 -8.47 0.41 12.96
C GLN A 234 -8.81 0.17 14.43
N ALA A 235 -8.66 -1.06 14.92
CA ALA A 235 -8.90 -1.41 16.32
C ALA A 235 -8.00 -0.61 17.26
N PHE A 236 -6.70 -0.51 16.95
CA PHE A 236 -5.75 0.27 17.74
C PHE A 236 -6.10 1.76 17.75
N PHE A 237 -6.44 2.33 16.59
CA PHE A 237 -6.86 3.73 16.48
C PHE A 237 -8.15 4.00 17.28
N MET A 238 -9.10 3.06 17.22
CA MET A 238 -10.36 3.16 17.98
C MET A 238 -10.13 3.15 19.49
N GLN A 239 -9.17 2.39 19.98
CA GLN A 239 -8.86 2.23 21.39
C GLN A 239 -8.16 3.45 22.01
N LEU A 240 -7.35 4.20 21.25
CA LEU A 240 -6.48 5.27 21.76
C LEU A 240 -7.22 6.55 22.19
N SER A 241 -8.44 6.78 21.77
CA SER A 241 -9.21 7.99 22.10
C SER A 241 -10.71 7.75 21.89
N GLU A 242 -11.56 8.49 22.58
CA GLU A 242 -13.01 8.54 22.29
C GLU A 242 -13.33 9.54 21.17
N LYS A 243 -12.61 10.65 21.11
CA LYS A 243 -12.81 11.70 20.09
C LYS A 243 -11.76 11.60 18.99
N LYS A 244 -12.23 11.56 17.76
CA LYS A 244 -11.37 11.31 16.60
C LYS A 244 -11.69 12.21 15.43
N VAL A 245 -10.64 12.58 14.71
CA VAL A 245 -10.70 13.20 13.39
C VAL A 245 -9.97 12.27 12.42
N ILE A 246 -10.69 11.59 11.56
CA ILE A 246 -10.11 10.79 10.48
C ILE A 246 -10.07 11.60 9.19
N ILE A 247 -8.97 11.52 8.48
CA ILE A 247 -8.76 12.21 7.21
C ILE A 247 -8.27 11.16 6.20
N GLY A 248 -8.87 11.14 5.02
CA GLY A 248 -8.52 10.17 4.01
C GLY A 248 -9.14 10.45 2.66
N ASP A 249 -8.64 9.78 1.66
CA ASP A 249 -9.18 9.75 0.31
C ASP A 249 -9.61 8.32 -0.04
N PRO A 250 -10.91 7.98 0.06
CA PRO A 250 -11.39 6.63 -0.25
C PRO A 250 -11.05 6.19 -1.68
N TYR A 251 -10.90 7.14 -2.60
CA TYR A 251 -10.53 6.86 -3.99
C TYR A 251 -9.02 6.65 -4.19
N GLN A 252 -8.20 6.80 -3.16
CA GLN A 252 -6.79 6.41 -3.13
C GLN A 252 -6.53 5.13 -2.31
N SER A 253 -7.55 4.38 -1.94
CA SER A 253 -7.42 3.05 -1.33
C SER A 253 -7.03 2.03 -2.42
N ILE A 254 -5.75 1.70 -2.50
CA ILE A 254 -5.14 0.81 -3.51
C ILE A 254 -4.25 -0.27 -2.90
N MET A 255 -4.25 -0.42 -1.57
CA MET A 255 -3.35 -1.34 -0.85
C MET A 255 -4.05 -2.60 -0.34
N GLY A 256 -5.21 -2.96 -0.90
CA GLY A 256 -5.97 -4.15 -0.48
C GLY A 256 -5.16 -5.45 -0.57
N PHE A 257 -4.33 -5.58 -1.61
CA PHE A 257 -3.40 -6.70 -1.76
C PHE A 257 -2.34 -6.80 -0.63
N ALA A 258 -2.06 -5.69 0.05
CA ALA A 258 -1.13 -5.64 1.18
C ALA A 258 -1.81 -5.81 2.54
N GLY A 259 -3.10 -6.21 2.57
CA GLY A 259 -3.86 -6.43 3.81
C GLY A 259 -4.62 -5.20 4.32
N ALA A 260 -4.58 -4.05 3.62
CA ALA A 260 -5.43 -2.92 3.94
C ALA A 260 -6.91 -3.25 3.68
N ASP A 261 -7.77 -2.78 4.55
CA ASP A 261 -9.23 -2.85 4.33
C ASP A 261 -9.64 -1.75 3.35
N THR A 262 -10.07 -2.14 2.15
CA THR A 262 -10.51 -1.21 1.10
C THR A 262 -11.70 -0.34 1.52
N ASN A 263 -12.47 -0.78 2.51
CA ASN A 263 -13.58 -0.08 3.12
C ASN A 263 -13.20 0.64 4.43
N SER A 264 -11.92 0.69 4.79
CA SER A 264 -11.43 1.22 6.07
C SER A 264 -12.05 2.58 6.41
N PHE A 265 -11.95 3.56 5.52
CA PHE A 265 -12.50 4.90 5.76
C PHE A 265 -14.03 4.88 6.00
N LYS A 266 -14.76 4.10 5.22
CA LYS A 266 -16.21 3.94 5.34
C LYS A 266 -16.58 3.25 6.65
N ASN A 267 -15.87 2.19 7.00
CA ASN A 267 -16.07 1.45 8.25
C ASN A 267 -15.80 2.33 9.47
N LEU A 268 -14.66 3.01 9.51
CA LEU A 268 -14.32 3.94 10.57
C LEU A 268 -15.35 5.07 10.69
N THR A 269 -15.76 5.67 9.57
CA THR A 269 -16.79 6.73 9.55
C THR A 269 -18.10 6.25 10.19
N LYS A 270 -18.53 5.03 9.83
CA LYS A 270 -19.75 4.40 10.37
C LYS A 270 -19.62 4.09 11.87
N TRP A 271 -18.54 3.44 12.28
CA TRP A 271 -18.34 3.04 13.70
C TRP A 271 -18.20 4.25 14.62
N LEU A 272 -17.58 5.32 14.14
CA LEU A 272 -17.45 6.57 14.88
C LEU A 272 -18.75 7.38 14.93
N GLY A 273 -19.75 7.07 14.12
CA GLY A 273 -20.87 7.98 13.89
C GLY A 273 -20.39 9.38 13.50
N ALA A 274 -19.31 9.43 12.70
CA ALA A 274 -18.59 10.66 12.43
C ALA A 274 -19.35 11.57 11.48
N ARG A 275 -19.31 12.87 11.76
CA ARG A 275 -19.77 13.89 10.83
C ARG A 275 -18.82 13.97 9.64
N GLN A 276 -19.35 13.76 8.43
CA GLN A 276 -18.57 13.82 7.20
C GLN A 276 -18.44 15.26 6.71
N LEU A 277 -17.22 15.67 6.36
CA LEU A 277 -16.89 16.94 5.75
C LEU A 277 -16.03 16.72 4.51
N PRO A 278 -16.26 17.42 3.40
CA PRO A 278 -15.45 17.30 2.21
C PRO A 278 -14.18 18.16 2.28
N LEU A 279 -13.16 17.76 1.52
CA LEU A 279 -12.10 18.60 0.99
C LEU A 279 -12.03 18.33 -0.51
N SER A 280 -12.82 19.07 -1.29
CA SER A 280 -13.03 18.85 -2.73
C SER A 280 -12.03 19.58 -3.61
N VAL A 281 -11.34 20.61 -3.10
CA VAL A 281 -10.44 21.47 -3.89
C VAL A 281 -9.05 20.88 -3.99
N CYS A 282 -8.63 20.49 -5.20
CA CYS A 282 -7.28 20.04 -5.50
C CYS A 282 -6.34 21.23 -5.76
N PHE A 283 -5.26 21.32 -4.98
CA PHE A 283 -4.22 22.35 -5.15
C PHE A 283 -3.05 21.91 -6.03
N ARG A 284 -3.00 20.63 -6.38
CA ARG A 284 -1.88 20.00 -7.10
C ARG A 284 -2.04 20.07 -8.60
N CYS A 285 -3.15 19.53 -9.08
CA CYS A 285 -3.32 19.22 -10.50
C CYS A 285 -3.87 20.40 -11.30
N PRO A 286 -3.44 20.56 -12.56
CA PRO A 286 -4.05 21.44 -13.55
C PRO A 286 -5.50 21.03 -13.86
N THR A 287 -6.26 21.97 -14.47
CA THR A 287 -7.68 21.76 -14.78
C THR A 287 -7.90 20.60 -15.74
N SER A 288 -7.09 20.48 -16.81
CA SER A 288 -7.22 19.39 -17.79
C SER A 288 -7.02 18.00 -17.20
N HIS A 289 -6.09 17.84 -16.24
CA HIS A 289 -5.90 16.56 -15.53
C HIS A 289 -7.10 16.24 -14.64
N LEU A 290 -7.68 17.27 -13.99
CA LEU A 290 -8.86 17.11 -13.15
C LEU A 290 -10.11 16.79 -13.96
N ASP A 291 -10.22 17.30 -15.20
CA ASP A 291 -11.31 16.96 -16.10
C ASP A 291 -11.34 15.46 -16.43
N LEU A 292 -10.18 14.83 -16.60
CA LEU A 292 -10.08 13.37 -16.71
C LEU A 292 -10.43 12.68 -15.38
N ALA A 293 -9.90 13.16 -14.26
CA ALA A 293 -10.11 12.57 -12.95
C ALA A 293 -11.58 12.63 -12.48
N ARG A 294 -12.37 13.62 -12.93
CA ARG A 294 -13.80 13.78 -12.62
C ARG A 294 -14.67 12.62 -13.08
N HIS A 295 -14.27 11.89 -14.12
CA HIS A 295 -14.98 10.66 -14.50
C HIS A 295 -14.96 9.61 -13.39
N LEU A 296 -13.89 9.59 -12.58
CA LEU A 296 -13.71 8.65 -11.46
C LEU A 296 -14.17 9.25 -10.11
N VAL A 297 -13.92 10.55 -9.91
CA VAL A 297 -14.22 11.29 -8.68
C VAL A 297 -14.94 12.60 -9.05
N PRO A 298 -16.28 12.58 -9.25
CA PRO A 298 -17.04 13.71 -9.83
C PRO A 298 -16.95 15.02 -9.04
N HIS A 299 -16.70 14.95 -7.74
CA HIS A 299 -16.66 16.11 -6.84
C HIS A 299 -15.27 16.75 -6.68
N ILE A 300 -14.27 16.31 -7.45
CA ILE A 300 -12.95 16.96 -7.42
C ILE A 300 -12.99 18.30 -8.16
N GLU A 301 -12.54 19.34 -7.50
CA GLU A 301 -12.55 20.70 -8.00
C GLU A 301 -11.14 21.26 -8.17
N ALA A 302 -10.94 22.08 -9.19
CA ALA A 302 -9.68 22.82 -9.33
C ALA A 302 -9.65 24.01 -8.35
N ARG A 303 -8.47 24.31 -7.80
CA ARG A 303 -8.30 25.56 -7.06
C ARG A 303 -8.55 26.78 -7.97
N SER A 304 -8.97 27.89 -7.40
CA SER A 304 -9.05 29.15 -8.13
C SER A 304 -7.69 29.52 -8.71
N GLY A 305 -7.67 29.88 -10.01
CA GLY A 305 -6.45 30.21 -10.74
C GLY A 305 -5.55 29.01 -11.04
N ALA A 306 -6.09 27.77 -11.05
CA ALA A 306 -5.36 26.62 -11.56
C ALA A 306 -5.05 26.78 -13.05
N THR A 307 -3.85 26.38 -13.45
CA THR A 307 -3.44 26.35 -14.87
C THR A 307 -4.17 25.25 -15.62
N GLU A 308 -4.26 25.35 -16.93
CA GLU A 308 -4.85 24.30 -17.76
C GLU A 308 -4.04 23.00 -17.74
N GLY A 309 -2.71 23.12 -17.78
CA GLY A 309 -1.80 21.98 -17.88
C GLY A 309 -1.69 21.41 -19.28
N GLN A 310 -0.82 20.42 -19.44
CA GLN A 310 -0.60 19.76 -20.71
C GLN A 310 -0.97 18.28 -20.63
N ILE A 311 -1.68 17.80 -21.64
CA ILE A 311 -1.95 16.38 -21.84
C ILE A 311 -1.47 15.98 -23.22
N GLY A 312 -0.69 14.89 -23.31
CA GLY A 312 -0.12 14.44 -24.57
C GLY A 312 -0.06 12.93 -24.73
N GLN A 313 0.14 12.51 -25.98
CA GLN A 313 0.55 11.15 -26.31
C GLN A 313 1.99 11.18 -26.80
N VAL A 314 2.80 10.26 -26.33
CA VAL A 314 4.22 10.18 -26.64
C VAL A 314 4.62 8.75 -26.98
N VAL A 315 5.67 8.60 -27.76
CA VAL A 315 6.31 7.29 -27.99
C VAL A 315 7.56 7.14 -27.10
N VAL A 316 8.02 5.93 -26.91
CA VAL A 316 9.17 5.64 -26.02
C VAL A 316 10.41 6.43 -26.43
N GLU A 317 10.64 6.61 -27.74
CA GLU A 317 11.76 7.41 -28.27
C GLU A 317 11.72 8.87 -27.82
N GLN A 318 10.51 9.45 -27.74
CA GLN A 318 10.33 10.81 -27.22
C GLN A 318 10.61 10.88 -25.73
N ILE A 319 10.15 9.87 -24.94
CA ILE A 319 10.46 9.77 -23.52
C ILE A 319 11.99 9.76 -23.32
N ILE A 320 12.71 8.86 -24.01
CA ILE A 320 14.16 8.74 -23.87
C ILE A 320 14.86 10.07 -24.22
N ARG A 321 14.40 10.78 -25.25
CA ARG A 321 14.99 12.06 -25.67
C ARG A 321 14.67 13.19 -24.71
N GLN A 322 13.43 13.28 -24.21
CA GLN A 322 12.90 14.43 -23.48
C GLN A 322 12.93 14.28 -21.95
N ALA A 323 13.07 13.05 -21.42
CA ALA A 323 13.09 12.85 -19.98
C ALA A 323 14.13 13.72 -19.28
N GLU A 324 13.70 14.39 -18.23
CA GLU A 324 14.50 15.25 -17.38
C GLU A 324 14.59 14.69 -15.96
N ALA A 325 15.49 15.28 -15.17
CA ALA A 325 15.61 14.96 -13.76
C ALA A 325 14.28 15.20 -13.02
N LYS A 326 13.92 14.26 -12.15
CA LYS A 326 12.65 14.24 -11.38
C LYS A 326 11.38 13.98 -12.19
N ASP A 327 11.43 13.83 -13.50
CA ASP A 327 10.29 13.29 -14.24
C ASP A 327 9.91 11.93 -13.70
N MET A 328 8.62 11.61 -13.72
CA MET A 328 8.11 10.34 -13.24
C MET A 328 7.48 9.54 -14.37
N ILE A 329 7.90 8.30 -14.51
CA ILE A 329 7.34 7.36 -15.48
C ILE A 329 6.60 6.28 -14.70
N LEU A 330 5.30 6.15 -14.95
CA LEU A 330 4.41 5.24 -14.25
C LEU A 330 3.96 4.09 -15.15
N CYS A 331 3.82 2.90 -14.58
CA CYS A 331 3.20 1.76 -15.24
C CYS A 331 2.37 0.94 -14.25
N ARG A 332 1.43 0.13 -14.74
CA ARG A 332 0.69 -0.84 -13.89
C ARG A 332 1.61 -1.96 -13.39
N SER A 333 2.55 -2.40 -14.21
CA SER A 333 3.54 -3.46 -13.94
C SER A 333 4.98 -2.93 -14.02
N ASN A 334 5.97 -3.73 -13.59
CA ASN A 334 7.36 -3.28 -13.47
C ASN A 334 8.18 -3.55 -14.74
N ALA A 335 7.89 -4.62 -15.49
CA ALA A 335 8.68 -5.00 -16.66
C ALA A 335 8.84 -3.89 -17.72
N PRO A 336 7.77 -3.15 -18.11
CA PRO A 336 7.93 -2.04 -19.05
C PRO A 336 8.78 -0.89 -18.50
N LEU A 337 8.76 -0.68 -17.16
CA LEU A 337 9.61 0.33 -16.51
C LEU A 337 11.08 -0.05 -16.61
N VAL A 338 11.40 -1.32 -16.44
CA VAL A 338 12.77 -1.85 -16.58
C VAL A 338 13.32 -1.58 -17.98
N SER A 339 12.54 -1.89 -19.03
CA SER A 339 12.92 -1.62 -20.43
C SER A 339 13.24 -0.16 -20.67
N VAL A 340 12.36 0.75 -20.25
CA VAL A 340 12.56 2.19 -20.42
C VAL A 340 13.76 2.68 -19.59
N ALA A 341 13.96 2.18 -18.37
CA ALA A 341 15.08 2.55 -17.52
C ALA A 341 16.42 2.22 -18.16
N TYR A 342 16.58 1.01 -18.73
CA TYR A 342 17.81 0.65 -19.46
C TYR A 342 18.05 1.53 -20.69
N ARG A 343 17.03 1.89 -21.43
CA ARG A 343 17.14 2.80 -22.59
C ARG A 343 17.56 4.21 -22.16
N LEU A 344 17.05 4.72 -21.03
CA LEU A 344 17.47 5.99 -20.44
C LEU A 344 18.96 5.92 -20.05
N LEU A 345 19.37 4.89 -19.30
CA LEU A 345 20.75 4.70 -18.89
C LEU A 345 21.71 4.60 -20.08
N LYS A 346 21.36 3.84 -21.13
CA LYS A 346 22.15 3.75 -22.38
C LYS A 346 22.26 5.10 -23.11
N SER A 347 21.28 5.98 -22.95
CA SER A 347 21.32 7.35 -23.50
C SER A 347 22.01 8.37 -22.58
N GLY A 348 22.63 7.91 -21.49
CA GLY A 348 23.36 8.76 -20.53
C GLY A 348 22.47 9.50 -19.53
N LYS A 349 21.19 9.12 -19.43
CA LYS A 349 20.24 9.74 -18.49
C LYS A 349 20.10 8.89 -17.24
N PRO A 350 20.40 9.41 -16.03
CA PRO A 350 20.25 8.68 -14.78
C PRO A 350 18.78 8.30 -14.55
N ALA A 351 18.54 7.04 -14.22
CA ALA A 351 17.21 6.48 -14.00
C ALA A 351 17.22 5.52 -12.81
N LEU A 352 16.12 5.48 -12.05
CA LEU A 352 15.92 4.58 -10.93
C LEU A 352 14.51 3.98 -10.98
N VAL A 353 14.42 2.65 -10.89
CA VAL A 353 13.15 1.95 -10.74
C VAL A 353 12.86 1.78 -9.25
N ARG A 354 11.73 2.31 -8.78
CA ARG A 354 11.33 2.18 -7.37
C ARG A 354 10.91 0.74 -7.05
N GLY A 355 11.52 0.18 -6.02
CA GLY A 355 11.22 -1.17 -5.56
C GLY A 355 12.45 -2.00 -5.27
N LYS A 356 13.24 -1.62 -4.30
CA LYS A 356 14.44 -2.36 -3.87
C LYS A 356 14.17 -3.84 -3.61
N ASN A 357 13.05 -4.16 -2.96
CA ASN A 357 12.62 -5.55 -2.73
C ASN A 357 12.33 -6.34 -4.02
N ILE A 358 11.99 -5.67 -5.14
CA ILE A 358 11.84 -6.34 -6.44
C ILE A 358 13.23 -6.77 -6.93
N GLY A 359 14.19 -5.85 -6.89
CA GLY A 359 15.58 -6.16 -7.24
C GLY A 359 16.18 -7.27 -6.38
N GLU A 360 15.98 -7.20 -5.06
CA GLU A 360 16.40 -8.25 -4.12
C GLU A 360 15.73 -9.60 -4.42
N GLY A 361 14.44 -9.60 -4.76
CA GLY A 361 13.69 -10.80 -5.14
C GLY A 361 14.19 -11.41 -6.46
N ILE A 362 14.53 -10.58 -7.45
CA ILE A 362 15.13 -11.01 -8.72
C ILE A 362 16.50 -11.65 -8.46
N VAL A 363 17.36 -10.96 -7.72
CA VAL A 363 18.71 -11.46 -7.36
C VAL A 363 18.62 -12.78 -6.60
N GLY A 364 17.78 -12.86 -5.57
CA GLY A 364 17.59 -14.08 -4.78
C GLY A 364 17.07 -15.26 -5.61
N LEU A 365 16.23 -15.01 -6.62
CA LEU A 365 15.77 -16.05 -7.54
C LEU A 365 16.91 -16.52 -8.44
N VAL A 366 17.70 -15.61 -9.03
CA VAL A 366 18.82 -15.96 -9.90
C VAL A 366 19.90 -16.73 -9.13
N GLU A 367 20.22 -16.30 -7.91
CA GLU A 367 21.16 -17.02 -7.03
C GLU A 367 20.64 -18.43 -6.68
N LYS A 368 19.32 -18.61 -6.50
CA LYS A 368 18.70 -19.93 -6.24
C LYS A 368 18.70 -20.83 -7.47
N LEU A 369 18.57 -20.25 -8.66
CA LEU A 369 18.56 -21.00 -9.91
C LEU A 369 19.97 -21.44 -10.34
N GLU A 370 21.04 -20.77 -9.85
CA GLU A 370 22.45 -21.08 -10.13
C GLU A 370 22.72 -21.26 -11.65
N PRO A 371 22.39 -20.30 -12.52
CA PRO A 371 22.61 -20.43 -13.94
C PRO A 371 24.10 -20.33 -14.28
N ASN A 372 24.54 -21.09 -15.31
CA ASN A 372 25.92 -21.08 -15.77
C ASN A 372 26.25 -19.85 -16.65
N ASP A 373 25.29 -19.42 -17.44
CA ASP A 373 25.37 -18.27 -18.35
C ASP A 373 23.97 -17.65 -18.58
N MET A 374 23.88 -16.63 -19.42
CA MET A 374 22.63 -15.92 -19.71
C MET A 374 21.60 -16.74 -20.47
N ALA A 375 22.04 -17.68 -21.32
CA ALA A 375 21.15 -18.60 -22.04
C ALA A 375 20.53 -19.62 -21.07
N ASP A 376 21.36 -20.18 -20.18
CA ASP A 376 20.93 -21.08 -19.11
C ASP A 376 20.01 -20.36 -18.11
N LEU A 377 20.27 -19.06 -17.80
CA LEU A 377 19.38 -18.25 -16.97
C LEU A 377 17.95 -18.19 -17.57
N ASN A 378 17.84 -17.85 -18.86
CA ASN A 378 16.55 -17.76 -19.53
C ASN A 378 15.81 -19.12 -19.52
N LEU A 379 16.50 -20.22 -19.78
CA LEU A 379 15.93 -21.55 -19.74
C LEU A 379 15.44 -21.93 -18.33
N ARG A 380 16.23 -21.67 -17.30
CA ARG A 380 15.89 -21.99 -15.90
C ARG A 380 14.73 -21.14 -15.39
N VAL A 381 14.69 -19.87 -15.76
CA VAL A 381 13.58 -18.95 -15.42
C VAL A 381 12.27 -19.45 -16.05
N GLN A 382 12.28 -19.88 -17.32
CA GLN A 382 11.08 -20.44 -17.95
C GLN A 382 10.61 -21.73 -17.26
N LYS A 383 11.52 -22.66 -16.97
CA LYS A 383 11.20 -23.90 -16.24
C LYS A 383 10.72 -23.61 -14.80
N TRP A 384 11.23 -22.57 -14.18
CA TRP A 384 10.75 -22.12 -12.88
C TRP A 384 9.35 -21.54 -13.00
N LYS A 385 9.08 -20.68 -14.00
CA LYS A 385 7.75 -20.14 -14.30
C LYS A 385 6.71 -21.24 -14.46
N GLU A 386 6.99 -22.25 -15.29
CA GLU A 386 6.07 -23.39 -15.51
C GLU A 386 5.73 -24.11 -14.20
N ARG A 387 6.73 -24.36 -13.36
CA ARG A 387 6.53 -25.00 -12.05
C ARG A 387 5.71 -24.14 -11.11
N GLU A 388 5.94 -22.82 -11.10
CA GLU A 388 5.15 -21.92 -10.24
C GLU A 388 3.72 -21.75 -10.76
N ILE A 389 3.51 -21.68 -12.08
CA ILE A 389 2.17 -21.70 -12.68
C ILE A 389 1.42 -22.98 -12.29
N ALA A 390 2.04 -24.16 -12.41
CA ALA A 390 1.40 -25.40 -11.98
C ALA A 390 0.97 -25.36 -10.51
N LYS A 391 1.82 -24.81 -9.63
CA LYS A 391 1.47 -24.62 -8.23
C LYS A 391 0.33 -23.62 -8.02
N LEU A 392 0.28 -22.54 -8.78
CA LEU A 392 -0.81 -21.56 -8.71
C LEU A 392 -2.14 -22.17 -9.17
N VAL A 393 -2.12 -22.98 -10.22
CA VAL A 393 -3.29 -23.73 -10.72
C VAL A 393 -3.79 -24.74 -9.68
N ASP A 394 -2.89 -25.57 -9.13
CA ASP A 394 -3.23 -26.58 -8.11
C ASP A 394 -3.88 -25.96 -6.86
N ARG A 395 -3.64 -24.67 -6.61
CA ARG A 395 -4.11 -23.94 -5.44
C ARG A 395 -5.32 -23.05 -5.71
N ASP A 396 -5.85 -23.07 -6.92
CA ASP A 396 -6.93 -22.15 -7.37
C ASP A 396 -6.59 -20.67 -7.04
N ALA A 397 -5.32 -20.29 -7.31
CA ALA A 397 -4.82 -18.95 -7.00
C ALA A 397 -5.54 -17.88 -7.83
N ASN A 398 -5.67 -16.68 -7.28
CA ASN A 398 -6.30 -15.54 -7.95
C ASN A 398 -5.45 -15.02 -9.14
N GLU A 399 -6.08 -14.29 -10.07
CA GLU A 399 -5.46 -13.72 -11.26
C GLU A 399 -4.26 -12.81 -10.93
N GLU A 400 -4.30 -12.14 -9.80
CA GLU A 400 -3.25 -11.24 -9.35
C GLU A 400 -1.93 -11.98 -9.08
N SER A 401 -2.00 -13.20 -8.54
CA SER A 401 -0.83 -14.06 -8.32
C SER A 401 -0.16 -14.46 -9.64
N PHE A 402 -0.94 -14.78 -10.68
CA PHE A 402 -0.42 -15.05 -12.02
C PHE A 402 0.20 -13.81 -12.65
N THR A 403 -0.44 -12.66 -12.48
CA THR A 403 0.06 -11.37 -12.98
C THR A 403 1.39 -11.00 -12.34
N ALA A 404 1.51 -11.14 -11.02
CA ALA A 404 2.75 -10.86 -10.29
C ALA A 404 3.89 -11.80 -10.73
N LEU A 405 3.61 -13.09 -10.90
CA LEU A 405 4.58 -14.07 -11.40
C LEU A 405 5.05 -13.72 -12.82
N ASN A 406 4.12 -13.39 -13.71
CA ASN A 406 4.44 -13.00 -15.08
C ASN A 406 5.28 -11.71 -15.11
N ASP A 407 4.91 -10.67 -14.35
CA ASP A 407 5.68 -9.42 -14.26
C ASP A 407 7.12 -9.68 -13.75
N GLN A 408 7.29 -10.54 -12.74
CA GLN A 408 8.63 -10.91 -12.24
C GLN A 408 9.47 -11.59 -13.33
N VAL A 409 8.89 -12.55 -14.05
CA VAL A 409 9.60 -13.26 -15.15
C VAL A 409 9.92 -12.31 -16.29
N GLU A 410 8.98 -11.47 -16.70
CA GLU A 410 9.20 -10.46 -17.75
C GLU A 410 10.29 -9.46 -17.35
N CYS A 411 10.33 -9.02 -16.08
CA CYS A 411 11.43 -8.19 -15.57
C CYS A 411 12.79 -8.87 -15.74
N ILE A 412 12.90 -10.16 -15.39
CA ILE A 412 14.16 -10.90 -15.51
C ILE A 412 14.58 -11.02 -16.97
N ILE A 413 13.65 -11.39 -17.88
CA ILE A 413 13.94 -11.54 -19.32
C ILE A 413 14.35 -10.21 -19.94
N GLU A 414 13.65 -9.14 -19.64
CA GLU A 414 13.97 -7.79 -20.13
C GLU A 414 15.35 -7.33 -19.64
N MET A 415 15.66 -7.59 -18.38
CA MET A 415 16.97 -7.31 -17.83
C MET A 415 18.06 -8.16 -18.50
N ALA A 416 17.80 -9.46 -18.67
CA ALA A 416 18.76 -10.42 -19.22
C ALA A 416 19.28 -10.02 -20.61
N SER A 417 18.45 -9.36 -21.41
CA SER A 417 18.84 -8.86 -22.74
C SER A 417 19.88 -7.74 -22.73
N ASN A 418 20.20 -7.19 -21.56
CA ASN A 418 21.09 -6.04 -21.41
C ASN A 418 22.48 -6.40 -20.81
N TYR A 419 22.72 -7.68 -20.50
CA TYR A 419 23.97 -8.14 -19.88
C TYR A 419 24.52 -9.40 -20.54
N ASP A 420 25.84 -9.51 -20.60
CA ASP A 420 26.52 -10.64 -21.18
C ASP A 420 26.80 -11.75 -20.17
N THR A 421 26.89 -11.41 -18.87
CA THR A 421 27.18 -12.37 -17.81
C THR A 421 26.18 -12.29 -16.65
N VAL A 422 26.00 -13.42 -15.96
CA VAL A 422 25.14 -13.52 -14.76
C VAL A 422 25.63 -12.57 -13.65
N GLY A 423 26.93 -12.39 -13.50
CA GLY A 423 27.52 -11.46 -12.52
C GLY A 423 27.15 -10.00 -12.79
N GLU A 424 27.25 -9.56 -14.04
CA GLU A 424 26.82 -8.23 -14.47
C GLU A 424 25.31 -8.03 -14.30
N PHE A 425 24.51 -9.04 -14.64
CA PHE A 425 23.05 -9.04 -14.40
C PHE A 425 22.72 -8.79 -12.92
N VAL A 426 23.34 -9.56 -12.01
CA VAL A 426 23.10 -9.43 -10.56
C VAL A 426 23.49 -8.03 -10.06
N HIS A 427 24.65 -7.53 -10.52
CA HIS A 427 25.10 -6.19 -10.17
C HIS A 427 24.13 -5.11 -10.70
N GLY A 428 23.71 -5.26 -11.95
CA GLY A 428 22.76 -4.36 -12.60
C GLY A 428 21.40 -4.36 -11.91
N ALA A 429 20.89 -5.53 -11.50
CA ALA A 429 19.65 -5.63 -10.75
C ALA A 429 19.72 -4.86 -9.41
N LYS A 430 20.82 -5.01 -8.67
CA LYS A 430 21.05 -4.28 -7.42
C LYS A 430 21.15 -2.76 -7.62
N SER A 431 21.63 -2.31 -8.76
CA SER A 431 21.84 -0.88 -9.07
C SER A 431 20.61 -0.20 -9.66
N LEU A 432 19.78 -0.93 -10.42
CA LEU A 432 18.61 -0.40 -11.10
C LEU A 432 17.46 -0.13 -10.14
N PHE A 433 17.29 -0.98 -9.13
CA PHE A 433 16.19 -0.89 -8.18
C PHE A 433 16.60 -0.21 -6.87
N GLY A 434 15.81 0.74 -6.42
CA GLY A 434 16.04 1.45 -5.16
C GLY A 434 14.75 1.95 -4.53
N ASP A 435 14.88 2.58 -3.37
CA ASP A 435 13.78 3.23 -2.64
C ASP A 435 14.06 4.74 -2.48
N ASP A 436 13.25 5.45 -1.69
CA ASP A 436 13.36 6.90 -1.50
C ASP A 436 14.77 7.37 -1.07
N LYS A 437 15.45 6.57 -0.26
CA LYS A 437 16.80 6.86 0.23
C LYS A 437 17.87 6.75 -0.84
N ASP A 438 17.59 5.99 -1.89
CA ASP A 438 18.49 5.74 -3.01
C ASP A 438 18.27 6.74 -4.15
N THR A 439 17.19 7.54 -4.07
CA THR A 439 16.84 8.52 -5.11
C THR A 439 17.76 9.74 -5.07
N ARG A 440 18.34 10.08 -6.21
CA ARG A 440 19.15 11.29 -6.40
C ARG A 440 18.37 12.36 -7.15
N PRO A 441 18.70 13.66 -6.94
CA PRO A 441 17.99 14.77 -7.59
C PRO A 441 18.11 14.81 -9.12
N ASP A 442 19.11 14.14 -9.69
CA ASP A 442 19.42 14.10 -11.12
C ASP A 442 18.78 12.93 -11.87
N GLN A 443 17.99 12.10 -11.20
CA GLN A 443 17.39 10.89 -11.77
C GLN A 443 15.96 11.10 -12.26
N THR A 444 15.62 10.41 -13.36
CA THR A 444 14.23 10.11 -13.75
C THR A 444 13.73 8.95 -12.89
N ILE A 445 12.54 9.08 -12.32
CA ILE A 445 11.95 8.09 -11.41
C ILE A 445 10.96 7.22 -12.17
N LEU A 446 11.19 5.93 -12.20
CA LEU A 446 10.26 4.95 -12.75
C LEU A 446 9.59 4.18 -11.61
N SER A 447 8.27 4.07 -11.64
CA SER A 447 7.52 3.48 -10.53
C SER A 447 6.25 2.77 -10.99
N SER A 448 5.90 1.66 -10.34
CA SER A 448 4.51 1.21 -10.46
C SER A 448 3.58 2.25 -9.85
N VAL A 449 2.34 2.35 -10.36
CA VAL A 449 1.35 3.31 -9.84
C VAL A 449 1.09 3.11 -8.35
N HIS A 450 1.11 1.85 -7.87
CA HIS A 450 0.97 1.54 -6.45
C HIS A 450 2.04 2.21 -5.58
N ARG A 451 3.30 2.14 -6.01
CA ARG A 451 4.44 2.74 -5.29
C ARG A 451 4.56 4.25 -5.47
N ALA A 452 3.88 4.80 -6.48
CA ALA A 452 3.82 6.23 -6.73
C ALA A 452 2.77 6.95 -5.85
N LYS A 453 1.97 6.20 -5.06
CA LYS A 453 1.06 6.82 -4.09
C LYS A 453 1.85 7.70 -3.11
N GLY A 454 1.35 8.90 -2.87
CA GLY A 454 2.03 9.91 -2.05
C GLY A 454 3.05 10.77 -2.79
N LEU A 455 3.55 10.33 -3.96
CA LEU A 455 4.47 11.12 -4.77
C LEU A 455 3.74 12.11 -5.67
N GLU A 456 4.48 13.13 -6.11
CA GLU A 456 4.01 14.13 -7.08
C GLU A 456 5.21 14.79 -7.77
N THR A 457 5.06 15.12 -9.04
CA THR A 457 6.12 15.79 -9.80
C THR A 457 5.50 16.70 -10.87
N GLU A 458 6.34 17.52 -11.56
CA GLU A 458 5.87 18.39 -12.64
C GLU A 458 5.37 17.57 -13.82
N ASN A 459 6.17 16.61 -14.28
CA ASN A 459 5.88 15.83 -15.49
C ASN A 459 5.70 14.35 -15.16
N VAL A 460 4.60 13.77 -15.61
CA VAL A 460 4.30 12.34 -15.46
C VAL A 460 4.02 11.74 -16.84
N THR A 461 4.61 10.58 -17.09
CA THR A 461 4.29 9.76 -18.26
C THR A 461 3.76 8.40 -17.81
N ILE A 462 2.60 8.00 -18.30
CA ILE A 462 1.97 6.70 -18.04
C ILE A 462 2.28 5.76 -19.21
N LEU A 463 3.01 4.69 -18.94
CA LEU A 463 3.30 3.61 -19.90
C LEU A 463 2.17 2.60 -19.93
N GLN A 464 1.87 2.09 -21.14
CA GLN A 464 0.84 1.07 -21.37
C GLN A 464 -0.48 1.39 -20.65
N PRO A 465 -1.06 2.57 -20.92
CA PRO A 465 -2.22 3.04 -20.17
C PRO A 465 -3.42 2.09 -20.25
N SER A 466 -3.56 1.29 -21.33
CA SER A 466 -4.61 0.27 -21.48
C SER A 466 -4.61 -0.80 -20.40
N LYS A 467 -3.49 -0.98 -19.69
CA LYS A 467 -3.41 -1.90 -18.55
C LYS A 467 -4.01 -1.32 -17.25
N LEU A 468 -4.24 0.00 -17.18
CA LEU A 468 -4.90 0.62 -16.03
C LEU A 468 -6.42 0.43 -16.12
N GLY A 469 -7.04 0.00 -15.04
CA GLY A 469 -8.47 -0.26 -14.99
C GLY A 469 -8.93 -1.51 -15.78
N ALA A 470 -7.99 -2.31 -16.28
CA ALA A 470 -8.30 -3.49 -17.09
C ALA A 470 -8.60 -4.75 -16.26
N TRP A 471 -8.16 -4.78 -15.00
CA TRP A 471 -8.14 -5.96 -14.15
C TRP A 471 -9.23 -5.92 -13.09
N GLY A 472 -9.70 -7.08 -12.66
CA GLY A 472 -10.62 -7.24 -11.52
C GLY A 472 -11.69 -8.28 -11.80
N GLU A 473 -11.77 -9.31 -10.95
CA GLU A 473 -12.81 -10.34 -10.98
C GLU A 473 -13.96 -10.04 -10.01
N THR A 474 -13.71 -9.20 -8.99
CA THR A 474 -14.68 -8.80 -7.97
C THR A 474 -14.96 -7.31 -8.04
N GLU A 475 -16.07 -6.85 -7.48
CA GLU A 475 -16.37 -5.41 -7.39
C GLU A 475 -15.27 -4.65 -6.63
N GLU A 476 -14.70 -5.27 -5.59
CA GLU A 476 -13.65 -4.67 -4.78
C GLU A 476 -12.34 -4.52 -5.56
N SER A 477 -11.87 -5.59 -6.23
CA SER A 477 -10.66 -5.53 -7.04
C SER A 477 -10.81 -4.54 -8.20
N PHE A 478 -12.01 -4.48 -8.78
CA PHE A 478 -12.31 -3.53 -9.85
C PHE A 478 -12.34 -2.08 -9.34
N GLN A 479 -12.88 -1.84 -8.13
CA GLN A 479 -12.82 -0.52 -7.51
C GLN A 479 -11.39 -0.10 -7.21
N GLN A 480 -10.51 -1.02 -6.79
CA GLN A 480 -9.08 -0.74 -6.61
C GLN A 480 -8.39 -0.33 -7.92
N GLU A 481 -8.72 -0.97 -9.03
CA GLU A 481 -8.17 -0.58 -10.34
C GLU A 481 -8.65 0.83 -10.78
N LYS A 482 -9.92 1.20 -10.52
CA LYS A 482 -10.39 2.58 -10.73
C LYS A 482 -9.63 3.57 -9.85
N ASN A 483 -9.41 3.21 -8.59
CA ASN A 483 -8.64 4.01 -7.65
C ASN A 483 -7.18 4.15 -8.12
N LEU A 484 -6.60 3.08 -8.66
CA LEU A 484 -5.25 3.09 -9.20
C LEU A 484 -5.12 4.06 -10.38
N MET A 485 -6.11 4.05 -11.28
CA MET A 485 -6.18 5.01 -12.37
C MET A 485 -6.28 6.44 -11.86
N TYR A 486 -7.15 6.70 -10.87
CA TYR A 486 -7.26 8.00 -10.23
C TYR A 486 -5.94 8.47 -9.62
N VAL A 487 -5.22 7.57 -8.93
CA VAL A 487 -3.89 7.86 -8.41
C VAL A 487 -2.95 8.27 -9.56
N ALA A 488 -2.90 7.51 -10.66
CA ALA A 488 -2.01 7.82 -11.79
C ALA A 488 -2.30 9.20 -12.40
N LEU A 489 -3.58 9.52 -12.66
CA LEU A 489 -4.02 10.78 -13.25
C LEU A 489 -3.73 12.01 -12.37
N THR A 490 -3.56 11.81 -11.06
CA THR A 490 -3.40 12.90 -10.09
C THR A 490 -1.97 13.06 -9.56
N ARG A 491 -0.95 12.52 -10.24
CA ARG A 491 0.46 12.68 -9.83
C ARG A 491 1.14 13.90 -10.44
N ALA A 492 0.68 14.37 -11.60
CA ALA A 492 1.30 15.45 -12.36
C ALA A 492 0.83 16.84 -11.90
N LYS A 493 1.78 17.80 -11.87
CA LYS A 493 1.52 19.22 -11.58
C LYS A 493 1.49 20.11 -12.83
N ALA A 494 2.12 19.68 -13.93
CA ALA A 494 2.19 20.47 -15.16
C ALA A 494 1.85 19.65 -16.40
N SER A 495 2.47 18.49 -16.63
CA SER A 495 2.21 17.68 -17.80
C SER A 495 1.92 16.22 -17.49
N LEU A 496 0.94 15.65 -18.18
CA LEU A 496 0.53 14.26 -18.11
C LEU A 496 0.56 13.66 -19.51
N ASN A 497 1.46 12.70 -19.73
CA ASN A 497 1.64 12.06 -21.02
C ASN A 497 1.26 10.58 -20.95
N PHE A 498 0.80 10.04 -22.08
CA PHE A 498 0.43 8.64 -22.24
C PHE A 498 1.30 8.02 -23.33
N CYS A 499 1.91 6.86 -23.03
CA CYS A 499 2.77 6.14 -23.95
C CYS A 499 2.25 4.71 -24.17
N GLY A 500 1.89 4.41 -25.40
CA GLY A 500 1.32 3.14 -25.82
C GLY A 500 -0.18 3.23 -26.14
N SER A 501 -0.80 2.08 -26.43
CA SER A 501 -2.23 2.01 -26.73
C SER A 501 -3.08 2.39 -25.53
N LEU A 502 -4.11 3.14 -25.78
CA LEU A 502 -5.19 3.43 -24.84
C LEU A 502 -6.25 2.33 -24.96
N GLY A 503 -7.02 2.12 -23.90
CA GLY A 503 -7.99 1.04 -23.85
C GLY A 503 -9.31 1.34 -24.58
N GLU A 504 -10.28 0.49 -24.32
CA GLU A 504 -11.65 0.62 -24.83
C GLU A 504 -12.26 2.01 -24.56
N GLY A 505 -13.02 2.52 -25.52
CA GLY A 505 -13.65 3.86 -25.46
C GLY A 505 -12.78 5.00 -25.95
N TYR A 506 -11.49 4.75 -26.25
CA TYR A 506 -10.60 5.80 -26.77
C TYR A 506 -10.96 6.23 -28.20
N GLU A 507 -11.27 5.29 -29.08
CA GLU A 507 -11.62 5.60 -30.49
C GLU A 507 -12.89 6.45 -30.61
N GLU A 508 -13.82 6.29 -29.67
CA GLU A 508 -15.11 6.97 -29.67
C GLU A 508 -15.08 8.35 -28.98
N GLY A 509 -14.24 8.55 -27.98
CA GLY A 509 -14.25 9.74 -27.12
C GLY A 509 -12.87 10.22 -26.65
N GLY A 510 -11.80 9.77 -27.29
CA GLY A 510 -10.43 10.13 -26.89
C GLY A 510 -10.12 9.73 -25.45
N LEU A 511 -9.27 10.48 -24.77
CA LEU A 511 -8.89 10.22 -23.37
C LEU A 511 -10.09 10.26 -22.44
N HIS A 512 -11.04 11.16 -22.64
CA HIS A 512 -12.27 11.23 -21.85
C HIS A 512 -13.15 9.98 -22.03
N GLY A 513 -13.29 9.49 -23.25
CA GLY A 513 -14.02 8.26 -23.56
C GLY A 513 -13.39 7.05 -22.88
N TRP A 514 -12.08 6.90 -22.97
CA TRP A 514 -11.34 5.83 -22.31
C TRP A 514 -11.55 5.85 -20.78
N VAL A 515 -11.31 6.99 -20.10
CA VAL A 515 -11.48 7.08 -18.64
C VAL A 515 -12.94 6.87 -18.23
N SER A 516 -13.88 7.41 -18.99
CA SER A 516 -15.33 7.25 -18.75
C SER A 516 -15.76 5.78 -18.87
N THR A 517 -15.23 5.06 -19.86
CA THR A 517 -15.51 3.62 -20.03
C THR A 517 -15.06 2.83 -18.79
N ILE A 518 -13.86 3.11 -18.29
CA ILE A 518 -13.37 2.46 -17.06
C ILE A 518 -14.24 2.85 -15.85
N ALA A 519 -14.57 4.13 -15.71
CA ALA A 519 -15.40 4.62 -14.60
C ALA A 519 -16.77 3.92 -14.54
N ASN A 520 -17.40 3.70 -15.71
CA ASN A 520 -18.73 3.13 -15.83
C ASN A 520 -18.75 1.59 -15.96
N ARG A 521 -17.59 0.95 -16.09
CA ARG A 521 -17.49 -0.51 -16.23
C ARG A 521 -18.02 -1.20 -14.98
N LYS A 522 -18.85 -2.22 -15.16
CA LYS A 522 -19.40 -3.07 -14.10
C LYS A 522 -18.82 -4.46 -14.24
N VAL A 523 -18.63 -5.14 -13.11
CA VAL A 523 -18.26 -6.56 -13.11
C VAL A 523 -19.38 -7.35 -13.77
N ALA A 524 -19.07 -8.15 -14.77
CA ALA A 524 -20.04 -9.05 -15.37
C ALA A 524 -20.53 -10.02 -14.29
N PRO A 525 -21.87 -10.30 -14.20
CA PRO A 525 -22.36 -11.25 -13.22
C PRO A 525 -21.64 -12.59 -13.44
N SER A 526 -21.01 -13.09 -12.37
CA SER A 526 -20.25 -14.35 -12.40
C SER A 526 -21.12 -15.43 -13.03
N ARG A 527 -20.73 -15.98 -14.16
CA ARG A 527 -21.34 -17.21 -14.67
C ARG A 527 -21.13 -18.25 -13.57
N LYS A 528 -22.20 -18.60 -12.83
CA LYS A 528 -22.18 -19.73 -11.89
C LYS A 528 -21.47 -20.87 -12.62
N LYS A 529 -20.30 -21.29 -12.12
CA LYS A 529 -19.63 -22.52 -12.57
C LYS A 529 -20.70 -23.60 -12.49
N ARG A 530 -21.22 -24.05 -13.65
CA ARG A 530 -22.07 -25.24 -13.72
C ARG A 530 -21.18 -26.37 -13.20
N GLY A 531 -21.61 -26.95 -12.07
CA GLY A 531 -20.91 -28.08 -11.49
C GLY A 531 -20.71 -29.19 -12.52
N PHE A 532 -19.52 -29.72 -12.55
CA PHE A 532 -19.19 -31.06 -13.02
C PHE A 532 -18.77 -31.87 -11.80
#